data_122c5b750e986eaabfe9a23f6845a01b
#
_entry.id   122c5b750e986eaabfe9a23f6845a01b
#
_cell.length_a   1.000
_cell.length_b   1.000
_cell.length_c   1.000
_cell.angle_alpha   90.00
_cell.angle_beta   90.00
_cell.angle_gamma   90.00
#
_symmetry.space_group_name_H-M   'P 1'
#
loop_
_entity.id
_entity.type
_entity.pdbx_description
1 polymer ?
#
loop_
_entity_poly.entity_id
_entity_poly.type
_entity_poly.pdbx_seq_one_letter_code
_entity_poly.pdbx_strand_id
1 'polypeptide(L)'
;MGFKGNPVRLLVIPGLHDSGPAHWQTWLQGQFGRRALRVEQDDWADPDLGRWAQRIELTLARHPHARWVAVAHSFGCLALLRYLAQGGEDVRSALLVAPADPTKFAVAGKLPQASLAIPSVLMASETDPWMKFDTACAWARVWGSQTICLGDAGHINTQAGFGPLPPAKTVVERMVQHLERESRLDRAHPLELSFAL
;
A
#
# COMPACT_ATOMS: atom_id res chain seq x y z
N MET A 1 25.38 -2.45 -22.79
CA MET A 1 24.21 -3.00 -22.03
C MET A 1 23.86 -1.98 -20.97
N GLY A 2 22.75 -1.25 -21.15
CA GLY A 2 22.32 -0.25 -20.16
C GLY A 2 21.86 -0.94 -18.87
N PHE A 3 22.46 -0.60 -17.74
CA PHE A 3 22.01 -0.99 -16.42
C PHE A 3 20.57 -0.47 -16.23
N LYS A 4 19.59 -1.33 -16.43
CA LYS A 4 18.19 -1.03 -16.09
C LYS A 4 18.10 -1.01 -14.57
N GLY A 5 17.91 0.18 -13.98
CA GLY A 5 17.63 0.28 -12.55
C GLY A 5 16.41 -0.58 -12.16
N ASN A 6 16.31 -0.91 -10.88
CA ASN A 6 15.21 -1.72 -10.35
C ASN A 6 13.84 -1.12 -10.75
N PRO A 7 12.98 -1.88 -11.43
CA PRO A 7 11.69 -1.35 -11.89
C PRO A 7 10.80 -1.01 -10.70
N VAL A 8 10.14 0.15 -10.78
CA VAL A 8 9.07 0.50 -9.83
C VAL A 8 7.78 -0.22 -10.25
N ARG A 9 7.18 -0.96 -9.32
CA ARG A 9 5.98 -1.76 -9.54
C ARG A 9 4.92 -1.44 -8.49
N LEU A 10 3.68 -1.77 -8.80
CA LEU A 10 2.53 -1.65 -7.91
C LEU A 10 2.22 -3.00 -7.27
N LEU A 11 2.14 -3.03 -5.94
CA LEU A 11 1.67 -4.18 -5.17
C LEU A 11 0.23 -3.90 -4.70
N VAL A 12 -0.73 -4.67 -5.17
CA VAL A 12 -2.14 -4.58 -4.77
C VAL A 12 -2.41 -5.59 -3.67
N ILE A 13 -2.90 -5.11 -2.53
CA ILE A 13 -3.18 -5.94 -1.35
C ILE A 13 -4.66 -5.77 -1.00
N PRO A 14 -5.53 -6.69 -1.43
CA PRO A 14 -6.96 -6.65 -1.12
C PRO A 14 -7.26 -6.84 0.37
N GLY A 15 -8.50 -6.54 0.76
CA GLY A 15 -9.05 -6.87 2.07
C GLY A 15 -9.71 -8.24 2.11
N LEU A 16 -10.40 -8.54 3.22
CA LEU A 16 -11.23 -9.75 3.35
C LEU A 16 -12.22 -9.85 2.19
N HIS A 17 -12.46 -11.08 1.72
CA HIS A 17 -13.34 -11.43 0.60
C HIS A 17 -12.87 -10.94 -0.78
N ASP A 18 -11.57 -10.57 -0.88
CA ASP A 18 -10.92 -10.07 -2.10
C ASP A 18 -11.51 -8.76 -2.65
N SER A 19 -10.89 -8.25 -3.69
CA SER A 19 -11.34 -7.11 -4.50
C SER A 19 -11.76 -7.60 -5.87
N GLY A 20 -13.05 -7.99 -5.98
CA GLY A 20 -13.60 -8.55 -7.22
C GLY A 20 -13.49 -7.62 -8.44
N PRO A 21 -13.99 -8.06 -9.61
CA PRO A 21 -13.78 -7.36 -10.90
C PRO A 21 -14.26 -5.90 -10.92
N ALA A 22 -15.32 -5.57 -10.18
CA ALA A 22 -15.88 -4.22 -10.10
C ALA A 22 -15.20 -3.32 -9.04
N HIS A 23 -14.28 -3.85 -8.26
CA HIS A 23 -13.62 -3.11 -7.18
C HIS A 23 -12.56 -2.14 -7.73
N TRP A 24 -12.36 -0.99 -7.07
CA TRP A 24 -11.39 0.02 -7.49
C TRP A 24 -9.94 -0.50 -7.55
N GLN A 25 -9.56 -1.45 -6.69
CA GLN A 25 -8.21 -2.05 -6.75
C GLN A 25 -8.01 -2.86 -8.03
N THR A 26 -9.02 -3.59 -8.49
CA THR A 26 -8.98 -4.32 -9.76
C THR A 26 -8.92 -3.37 -10.94
N TRP A 27 -9.70 -2.29 -10.92
CA TRP A 27 -9.60 -1.22 -11.90
C TRP A 27 -8.19 -0.59 -11.89
N LEU A 28 -7.66 -0.23 -10.72
CA LEU A 28 -6.33 0.35 -10.58
C LEU A 28 -5.24 -0.59 -11.10
N GLN A 29 -5.31 -1.88 -10.75
CA GLN A 29 -4.40 -2.91 -11.26
C GLN A 29 -4.38 -2.94 -12.79
N GLY A 30 -5.55 -2.83 -13.43
CA GLY A 30 -5.68 -2.73 -14.89
C GLY A 30 -4.97 -1.51 -15.48
N GLN A 31 -5.02 -0.35 -14.78
CA GLN A 31 -4.32 0.87 -15.23
C GLN A 31 -2.79 0.71 -15.26
N PHE A 32 -2.22 -0.12 -14.39
CA PHE A 32 -0.78 -0.39 -14.32
C PHE A 32 -0.36 -1.63 -15.13
N GLY A 33 -1.31 -2.47 -15.54
CA GLY A 33 -1.07 -3.65 -16.37
C GLY A 33 0.04 -4.54 -15.79
N ARG A 34 1.04 -4.91 -16.60
CA ARG A 34 2.14 -5.79 -16.19
C ARG A 34 3.02 -5.24 -15.07
N ARG A 35 2.91 -3.97 -14.74
CA ARG A 35 3.63 -3.36 -13.60
C ARG A 35 2.92 -3.58 -12.28
N ALA A 36 1.68 -4.03 -12.28
CA ALA A 36 0.93 -4.35 -11.06
C ALA A 36 0.96 -5.85 -10.78
N LEU A 37 1.10 -6.17 -9.50
CA LEU A 37 1.01 -7.54 -8.97
C LEU A 37 0.02 -7.54 -7.81
N ARG A 38 -0.87 -8.52 -7.76
CA ARG A 38 -1.79 -8.74 -6.65
C ARG A 38 -1.21 -9.76 -5.69
N VAL A 39 -1.37 -9.51 -4.40
CA VAL A 39 -1.14 -10.50 -3.35
C VAL A 39 -2.36 -11.39 -3.27
N GLU A 40 -2.16 -12.69 -3.47
CA GLU A 40 -3.20 -13.70 -3.36
C GLU A 40 -3.18 -14.32 -1.96
N GLN A 41 -4.35 -14.58 -1.39
CA GLN A 41 -4.52 -15.26 -0.11
C GLN A 41 -4.99 -16.71 -0.32
N ASP A 42 -4.62 -17.60 0.60
CA ASP A 42 -5.07 -19.00 0.57
C ASP A 42 -6.54 -19.11 1.00
N ASP A 43 -6.96 -18.26 1.93
CA ASP A 43 -8.34 -18.10 2.36
C ASP A 43 -8.65 -16.61 2.55
N TRP A 44 -9.58 -16.10 1.74
CA TRP A 44 -10.00 -14.71 1.76
C TRP A 44 -10.95 -14.37 2.92
N ALA A 45 -11.52 -15.36 3.59
CA ALA A 45 -12.44 -15.17 4.72
C ALA A 45 -11.74 -15.25 6.09
N ASP A 46 -10.54 -15.83 6.15
CA ASP A 46 -9.79 -16.00 7.39
C ASP A 46 -8.87 -14.80 7.67
N PRO A 47 -9.13 -13.97 8.71
CA PRO A 47 -8.32 -12.81 9.04
C PRO A 47 -7.05 -13.16 9.84
N ASP A 48 -6.28 -14.17 9.43
CA ASP A 48 -4.99 -14.49 10.03
C ASP A 48 -3.92 -13.49 9.59
N LEU A 49 -3.64 -12.51 10.44
CA LEU A 49 -2.70 -11.44 10.16
C LEU A 49 -1.29 -11.93 9.80
N GLY A 50 -0.84 -13.02 10.44
CA GLY A 50 0.48 -13.60 10.21
C GLY A 50 0.58 -14.22 8.81
N ARG A 51 -0.39 -15.04 8.44
CA ARG A 51 -0.48 -15.64 7.10
C ARG A 51 -0.60 -14.58 6.01
N TRP A 52 -1.43 -13.58 6.21
CA TRP A 52 -1.59 -12.50 5.25
C TRP A 52 -0.30 -11.70 5.04
N ALA A 53 0.44 -11.39 6.10
CA ALA A 53 1.76 -10.74 5.99
C ALA A 53 2.79 -11.65 5.29
N GLN A 54 2.79 -12.95 5.59
CA GLN A 54 3.65 -13.93 4.92
C GLN A 54 3.35 -14.03 3.42
N ARG A 55 2.06 -13.94 3.00
CA ARG A 55 1.70 -13.92 1.58
C ARG A 55 2.27 -12.70 0.85
N ILE A 56 2.37 -11.54 1.52
CA ILE A 56 3.05 -10.37 0.98
C ILE A 56 4.52 -10.70 0.76
N GLU A 57 5.22 -11.20 1.77
CA GLU A 57 6.64 -11.57 1.70
C GLU A 57 6.91 -12.56 0.56
N LEU A 58 6.16 -13.66 0.49
CA LEU A 58 6.29 -14.68 -0.57
C LEU A 58 6.01 -14.12 -1.98
N THR A 59 5.11 -13.14 -2.08
CA THR A 59 4.81 -12.49 -3.36
C THR A 59 5.97 -11.61 -3.80
N LEU A 60 6.57 -10.84 -2.88
CA LEU A 60 7.70 -9.96 -3.16
C LEU A 60 8.99 -10.73 -3.46
N ALA A 61 9.24 -11.83 -2.75
CA ALA A 61 10.42 -12.68 -2.93
C ALA A 61 10.58 -13.22 -4.36
N ARG A 62 9.49 -13.30 -5.13
CA ARG A 62 9.53 -13.70 -6.55
C ARG A 62 10.08 -12.61 -7.48
N HIS A 63 10.30 -11.39 -6.95
CA HIS A 63 10.74 -10.22 -7.70
C HIS A 63 11.82 -9.42 -6.95
N PRO A 64 12.97 -10.03 -6.59
CA PRO A 64 13.94 -9.48 -5.64
C PRO A 64 14.60 -8.16 -6.07
N HIS A 65 14.42 -7.72 -7.32
CA HIS A 65 15.00 -6.49 -7.85
C HIS A 65 13.95 -5.41 -8.15
N ALA A 66 12.72 -5.56 -7.65
CA ALA A 66 11.69 -4.54 -7.83
C ALA A 66 11.62 -3.61 -6.61
N ARG A 67 11.25 -2.36 -6.84
CA ARG A 67 10.86 -1.38 -5.79
C ARG A 67 9.34 -1.26 -5.82
N TRP A 68 8.69 -1.39 -4.68
CA TRP A 68 7.24 -1.51 -4.65
C TRP A 68 6.57 -0.28 -4.05
N VAL A 69 5.53 0.19 -4.75
CA VAL A 69 4.47 1.02 -4.18
C VAL A 69 3.33 0.09 -3.80
N ALA A 70 3.00 0.01 -2.51
CA ALA A 70 1.91 -0.85 -2.04
C ALA A 70 0.59 -0.08 -1.98
N VAL A 71 -0.50 -0.72 -2.41
CA VAL A 71 -1.87 -0.20 -2.31
C VAL A 71 -2.73 -1.23 -1.61
N ALA A 72 -3.04 -0.96 -0.36
CA ALA A 72 -3.78 -1.86 0.50
C ALA A 72 -5.19 -1.34 0.79
N HIS A 73 -6.15 -2.25 0.96
CA HIS A 73 -7.52 -1.96 1.35
C HIS A 73 -7.91 -2.77 2.59
N SER A 74 -8.65 -2.15 3.51
CA SER A 74 -9.30 -2.82 4.63
C SER A 74 -8.32 -3.67 5.47
N PHE A 75 -8.56 -4.96 5.65
CA PHE A 75 -7.66 -5.88 6.37
C PHE A 75 -6.30 -6.04 5.69
N GLY A 76 -6.23 -5.87 4.37
CA GLY A 76 -4.97 -5.82 3.63
C GLY A 76 -4.03 -4.71 4.10
N CYS A 77 -4.57 -3.58 4.62
CA CYS A 77 -3.76 -2.54 5.26
C CYS A 77 -3.07 -3.08 6.53
N LEU A 78 -3.78 -3.85 7.36
CA LEU A 78 -3.21 -4.45 8.57
C LEU A 78 -2.12 -5.47 8.22
N ALA A 79 -2.34 -6.27 7.18
CA ALA A 79 -1.35 -7.23 6.69
C ALA A 79 -0.07 -6.54 6.20
N LEU A 80 -0.20 -5.44 5.44
CA LEU A 80 0.95 -4.64 5.00
C LEU A 80 1.69 -4.04 6.19
N LEU A 81 0.97 -3.45 7.14
CA LEU A 81 1.57 -2.88 8.35
C LEU A 81 2.29 -3.95 9.19
N ARG A 82 1.73 -5.16 9.28
CA ARG A 82 2.39 -6.29 9.92
C ARG A 82 3.67 -6.71 9.22
N TYR A 83 3.66 -6.80 7.89
CA TYR A 83 4.84 -7.07 7.07
C TYR A 83 5.95 -6.03 7.32
N LEU A 84 5.60 -4.73 7.33
CA LEU A 84 6.55 -3.66 7.63
C LEU A 84 7.10 -3.74 9.06
N ALA A 85 6.25 -4.07 10.05
CA ALA A 85 6.67 -4.25 11.45
C ALA A 85 7.63 -5.44 11.64
N GLN A 86 7.67 -6.38 10.70
CA GLN A 86 8.58 -7.53 10.71
C GLN A 86 9.89 -7.24 9.96
N GLY A 87 10.14 -6.00 9.54
CA GLY A 87 11.35 -5.59 8.83
C GLY A 87 11.27 -5.73 7.31
N GLY A 88 10.06 -5.75 6.74
CA GLY A 88 9.89 -5.79 5.29
C GLY A 88 10.39 -4.51 4.62
N GLU A 89 11.41 -4.61 3.76
CA GLU A 89 12.11 -3.47 3.14
C GLU A 89 11.81 -3.27 1.65
N ASP A 90 11.15 -4.22 0.99
CA ASP A 90 10.90 -4.16 -0.46
C ASP A 90 9.88 -3.07 -0.84
N VAL A 91 8.93 -2.77 0.07
CA VAL A 91 7.94 -1.70 -0.11
C VAL A 91 8.57 -0.36 0.23
N ARG A 92 8.49 0.60 -0.69
CA ARG A 92 9.13 1.92 -0.58
C ARG A 92 8.16 3.06 -0.33
N SER A 93 6.88 2.86 -0.58
CA SER A 93 5.79 3.76 -0.19
C SER A 93 4.46 3.01 -0.14
N ALA A 94 3.49 3.52 0.61
CA ALA A 94 2.22 2.85 0.82
C ALA A 94 1.02 3.79 0.73
N LEU A 95 -0.04 3.34 0.04
CA LEU A 95 -1.38 3.89 0.11
C LEU A 95 -2.27 2.92 0.89
N LEU A 96 -2.78 3.37 2.03
CA LEU A 96 -3.69 2.64 2.92
C LEU A 96 -5.10 3.19 2.72
N VAL A 97 -6.03 2.41 2.20
CA VAL A 97 -7.40 2.86 1.91
C VAL A 97 -8.39 2.15 2.81
N ALA A 98 -9.20 2.91 3.54
CA ALA A 98 -10.20 2.40 4.47
C ALA A 98 -9.66 1.24 5.34
N PRO A 99 -8.58 1.42 6.13
CA PRO A 99 -8.02 0.34 6.94
C PRO A 99 -9.08 -0.27 7.84
N ALA A 100 -9.02 -1.59 8.05
CA ALA A 100 -9.83 -2.23 9.08
C ALA A 100 -9.39 -1.77 10.48
N ASP A 101 -10.30 -1.71 11.44
CA ASP A 101 -9.97 -1.35 12.82
C ASP A 101 -9.16 -2.48 13.49
N PRO A 102 -7.89 -2.24 13.86
CA PRO A 102 -7.05 -3.27 14.46
C PRO A 102 -7.59 -3.82 15.77
N THR A 103 -8.41 -3.04 16.49
CA THR A 103 -8.98 -3.46 17.78
C THR A 103 -10.06 -4.52 17.59
N LYS A 104 -10.84 -4.42 16.53
CA LYS A 104 -11.88 -5.41 16.19
C LYS A 104 -11.29 -6.79 15.85
N PHE A 105 -10.03 -6.85 15.43
CA PHE A 105 -9.30 -8.09 15.13
C PHE A 105 -8.31 -8.49 16.23
N ALA A 106 -8.27 -7.76 17.37
CA ALA A 106 -7.32 -7.98 18.46
C ALA A 106 -5.83 -8.01 18.02
N VAL A 107 -5.47 -7.19 17.04
CA VAL A 107 -4.12 -7.18 16.43
C VAL A 107 -3.38 -5.84 16.60
N ALA A 108 -3.95 -4.86 17.28
CA ALA A 108 -3.37 -3.54 17.45
C ALA A 108 -1.90 -3.58 17.93
N GLY A 109 -1.59 -4.41 18.93
CA GLY A 109 -0.22 -4.58 19.45
C GLY A 109 0.76 -5.29 18.52
N LYS A 110 0.29 -5.84 17.38
CA LYS A 110 1.13 -6.49 16.37
C LYS A 110 1.53 -5.55 15.22
N LEU A 111 0.98 -4.34 15.21
CA LEU A 111 1.22 -3.32 14.19
C LEU A 111 2.29 -2.32 14.66
N PRO A 112 2.88 -1.52 13.76
CA PRO A 112 3.82 -0.47 14.14
C PRO A 112 3.21 0.49 15.16
N GLN A 113 3.95 0.78 16.24
CA GLN A 113 3.55 1.73 17.29
C GLN A 113 4.29 3.07 17.15
N ALA A 114 4.90 3.32 15.99
CA ALA A 114 5.65 4.52 15.63
C ALA A 114 5.51 4.80 14.12
N SER A 115 6.03 5.92 13.68
CA SER A 115 6.05 6.29 12.26
C SER A 115 6.70 5.20 11.41
N LEU A 116 6.08 4.91 10.28
CA LEU A 116 6.62 3.99 9.29
C LEU A 116 7.93 4.54 8.72
N ALA A 117 8.86 3.65 8.41
CA ALA A 117 10.13 4.01 7.77
C ALA A 117 9.97 4.40 6.28
N ILE A 118 8.75 4.38 5.77
CA ILE A 118 8.42 4.69 4.37
C ILE A 118 7.32 5.76 4.30
N PRO A 119 7.33 6.62 3.27
CA PRO A 119 6.23 7.55 3.01
C PRO A 119 4.90 6.80 2.84
N SER A 120 3.87 7.29 3.51
CA SER A 120 2.53 6.68 3.42
C SER A 120 1.41 7.71 3.40
N VAL A 121 0.33 7.35 2.74
CA VAL A 121 -0.94 8.10 2.69
C VAL A 121 -2.05 7.18 3.18
N LEU A 122 -2.91 7.68 4.04
CA LEU A 122 -4.12 7.00 4.49
C LEU A 122 -5.34 7.73 3.94
N MET A 123 -6.14 7.04 3.13
CA MET A 123 -7.46 7.52 2.69
C MET A 123 -8.53 6.94 3.59
N ALA A 124 -9.36 7.78 4.18
CA ALA A 124 -10.45 7.39 5.06
C ALA A 124 -11.75 8.08 4.69
N SER A 125 -12.85 7.52 5.15
CA SER A 125 -14.22 8.02 4.97
C SER A 125 -14.82 8.40 6.32
N GLU A 126 -15.64 9.43 6.36
CA GLU A 126 -16.38 9.85 7.55
C GLU A 126 -17.49 8.86 7.93
N THR A 127 -17.95 8.07 6.98
CA THR A 127 -19.07 7.14 7.13
C THR A 127 -18.66 5.66 7.05
N ASP A 128 -17.36 5.37 7.24
CA ASP A 128 -16.88 3.98 7.23
C ASP A 128 -17.47 3.19 8.41
N PRO A 129 -18.24 2.10 8.16
CA PRO A 129 -18.86 1.32 9.23
C PRO A 129 -17.84 0.44 10.00
N TRP A 130 -16.65 0.22 9.44
CA TRP A 130 -15.66 -0.68 10.01
C TRP A 130 -14.64 0.03 10.90
N MET A 131 -14.28 1.28 10.59
CA MET A 131 -13.40 2.09 11.40
C MET A 131 -13.86 3.56 11.40
N LYS A 132 -14.13 4.12 12.58
CA LYS A 132 -14.47 5.53 12.73
C LYS A 132 -13.36 6.43 12.18
N PHE A 133 -13.73 7.53 11.53
CA PHE A 133 -12.78 8.48 10.93
C PHE A 133 -11.74 8.99 11.93
N ASP A 134 -12.16 9.36 13.16
CA ASP A 134 -11.22 9.82 14.19
C ASP A 134 -10.21 8.72 14.60
N THR A 135 -10.64 7.46 14.62
CA THR A 135 -9.75 6.32 14.89
C THR A 135 -8.76 6.14 13.74
N ALA A 136 -9.21 6.27 12.50
CA ALA A 136 -8.33 6.22 11.33
C ALA A 136 -7.29 7.36 11.35
N CYS A 137 -7.70 8.58 11.71
CA CYS A 137 -6.81 9.72 11.90
C CYS A 137 -5.80 9.51 13.05
N ALA A 138 -6.23 8.88 14.15
CA ALA A 138 -5.34 8.56 15.25
C ALA A 138 -4.25 7.57 14.82
N TRP A 139 -4.61 6.50 14.13
CA TRP A 139 -3.65 5.55 13.56
C TRP A 139 -2.75 6.20 12.51
N ALA A 140 -3.28 7.06 11.63
CA ALA A 140 -2.48 7.78 10.65
C ALA A 140 -1.36 8.60 11.32
N ARG A 141 -1.66 9.27 12.45
CA ARG A 141 -0.65 10.01 13.24
C ARG A 141 0.42 9.08 13.80
N VAL A 142 0.03 7.92 14.36
CA VAL A 142 0.99 6.93 14.87
C VAL A 142 1.92 6.46 13.76
N TRP A 143 1.38 6.16 12.57
CA TRP A 143 2.16 5.66 11.43
C TRP A 143 2.87 6.75 10.63
N GLY A 144 2.68 8.03 10.98
CA GLY A 144 3.23 9.17 10.23
C GLY A 144 2.65 9.32 8.82
N SER A 145 1.45 8.77 8.58
CA SER A 145 0.77 8.81 7.29
C SER A 145 0.08 10.15 7.06
N GLN A 146 0.17 10.69 5.84
CA GLN A 146 -0.68 11.80 5.42
C GLN A 146 -2.12 11.32 5.28
N THR A 147 -3.09 12.05 5.86
CA THR A 147 -4.50 11.68 5.79
C THR A 147 -5.22 12.42 4.66
N ILE A 148 -6.01 11.67 3.88
CA ILE A 148 -6.95 12.21 2.89
C ILE A 148 -8.35 11.75 3.30
N CYS A 149 -9.24 12.71 3.60
CA CYS A 149 -10.65 12.45 3.84
C CYS A 149 -11.40 12.42 2.50
N LEU A 150 -12.16 11.36 2.25
CA LEU A 150 -13.04 11.24 1.08
C LEU A 150 -14.51 11.61 1.38
N GLY A 151 -14.78 12.19 2.57
CA GLY A 151 -16.13 12.55 3.00
C GLY A 151 -17.01 11.31 3.21
N ASP A 152 -18.25 11.38 2.74
CA ASP A 152 -19.21 10.28 2.78
C ASP A 152 -18.89 9.25 1.67
N ALA A 153 -18.02 8.30 1.98
CA ALA A 153 -17.54 7.30 1.03
C ALA A 153 -17.69 5.84 1.53
N GLY A 154 -18.42 5.63 2.62
CA GLY A 154 -18.60 4.30 3.22
C GLY A 154 -17.26 3.59 3.42
N HIS A 155 -17.18 2.28 3.17
CA HIS A 155 -15.92 1.52 3.26
C HIS A 155 -15.05 1.59 1.99
N ILE A 156 -15.30 2.56 1.11
CA ILE A 156 -14.55 2.77 -0.14
C ILE A 156 -14.42 1.45 -0.92
N ASN A 157 -15.52 0.73 -1.07
CA ASN A 157 -15.60 -0.54 -1.77
C ASN A 157 -16.75 -0.56 -2.79
N THR A 158 -16.95 -1.67 -3.47
CA THR A 158 -18.03 -1.83 -4.46
C THR A 158 -19.42 -1.61 -3.86
N GLN A 159 -19.67 -2.02 -2.62
CA GLN A 159 -20.96 -1.84 -1.94
C GLN A 159 -21.25 -0.35 -1.66
N ALA A 160 -20.19 0.45 -1.45
CA ALA A 160 -20.28 1.91 -1.30
C ALA A 160 -20.25 2.64 -2.65
N GLY A 161 -20.35 1.93 -3.78
CA GLY A 161 -20.39 2.50 -5.12
C GLY A 161 -19.02 2.79 -5.76
N PHE A 162 -17.92 2.30 -5.18
CA PHE A 162 -16.58 2.55 -5.71
C PHE A 162 -16.09 1.42 -6.63
N GLY A 163 -16.23 1.66 -7.95
CA GLY A 163 -15.48 0.97 -8.99
C GLY A 163 -14.17 1.73 -9.26
N PRO A 164 -14.09 2.65 -10.26
CA PRO A 164 -12.92 3.53 -10.40
C PRO A 164 -12.73 4.44 -9.17
N LEU A 165 -11.47 4.62 -8.74
CA LEU A 165 -11.09 5.55 -7.66
C LEU A 165 -9.95 6.46 -8.14
N PRO A 166 -10.25 7.53 -8.94
CA PRO A 166 -9.23 8.41 -9.49
C PRO A 166 -8.31 9.05 -8.44
N PRO A 167 -8.77 9.46 -7.24
CA PRO A 167 -7.87 9.98 -6.20
C PRO A 167 -6.78 8.99 -5.79
N ALA A 168 -7.10 7.70 -5.63
CA ALA A 168 -6.11 6.67 -5.32
C ALA A 168 -5.08 6.53 -6.47
N LYS A 169 -5.53 6.53 -7.73
CA LYS A 169 -4.64 6.49 -8.91
C LYS A 169 -3.66 7.66 -8.89
N THR A 170 -4.15 8.87 -8.65
CA THR A 170 -3.32 10.09 -8.61
C THR A 170 -2.23 9.99 -7.53
N VAL A 171 -2.58 9.52 -6.34
CA VAL A 171 -1.60 9.33 -5.24
C VAL A 171 -0.56 8.29 -5.63
N VAL A 172 -0.97 7.15 -6.16
CA VAL A 172 -0.06 6.07 -6.59
C VAL A 172 0.87 6.54 -7.69
N GLU A 173 0.37 7.26 -8.69
CA GLU A 173 1.20 7.80 -9.77
C GLU A 173 2.28 8.76 -9.24
N ARG A 174 1.94 9.61 -8.27
CA ARG A 174 2.92 10.50 -7.60
C ARG A 174 3.99 9.70 -6.84
N MET A 175 3.59 8.65 -6.10
CA MET A 175 4.52 7.76 -5.41
C MET A 175 5.47 7.06 -6.39
N VAL A 176 4.94 6.52 -7.48
CA VAL A 176 5.75 5.88 -8.53
C VAL A 176 6.73 6.85 -9.14
N GLN A 177 6.26 8.05 -9.53
CA GLN A 177 7.12 9.09 -10.12
C GLN A 177 8.23 9.53 -9.16
N HIS A 178 7.93 9.63 -7.86
CA HIS A 178 8.93 9.98 -6.85
C HIS A 178 10.03 8.92 -6.78
N LEU A 179 9.68 7.64 -6.67
CA LEU A 179 10.64 6.54 -6.64
C LEU A 179 11.44 6.40 -7.94
N GLU A 180 10.82 6.68 -9.08
CA GLU A 180 11.53 6.68 -10.37
C GLU A 180 12.55 7.84 -10.46
N ARG A 181 12.23 9.02 -9.90
CA ARG A 181 13.16 10.16 -9.82
C ARG A 181 14.35 9.85 -8.90
N GLU A 182 14.10 9.33 -7.69
CA GLU A 182 15.17 8.88 -6.78
C GLU A 182 16.11 7.89 -7.48
N SER A 183 15.56 6.87 -8.16
CA SER A 183 16.36 5.89 -8.89
C SER A 183 17.20 6.50 -10.03
N ARG A 184 16.83 7.65 -10.56
CA ARG A 184 17.63 8.38 -11.57
C ARG A 184 18.74 9.17 -10.91
N LEU A 185 18.46 9.81 -9.77
CA LEU A 185 19.46 10.59 -9.02
C LEU A 185 20.54 9.68 -8.45
N ASP A 186 20.19 8.54 -7.85
CA ASP A 186 21.15 7.55 -7.35
C ASP A 186 22.12 7.06 -8.43
N ARG A 187 21.71 7.13 -9.72
CA ARG A 187 22.53 6.74 -10.88
C ARG A 187 23.38 7.88 -11.44
N ALA A 188 22.95 9.13 -11.28
CA ALA A 188 23.66 10.31 -11.78
C ALA A 188 24.84 10.68 -10.87
N HIS A 189 24.70 10.47 -9.57
CA HIS A 189 25.68 10.86 -8.55
C HIS A 189 27.13 10.36 -8.78
N PRO A 190 27.41 9.12 -9.28
CA PRO A 190 28.77 8.69 -9.56
C PRO A 190 29.46 9.41 -10.73
N LEU A 191 28.70 9.98 -11.65
CA LEU A 191 29.24 10.64 -12.83
C LEU A 191 29.51 12.14 -12.59
N GLU A 192 28.74 12.80 -11.73
CA GLU A 192 28.94 14.23 -11.39
C GLU A 192 30.17 14.46 -10.52
N LEU A 193 30.52 13.51 -9.65
CA LEU A 193 31.72 13.60 -8.81
C LEU A 193 33.04 13.47 -9.60
N SER A 194 33.03 12.96 -10.85
CA SER A 194 34.24 12.83 -11.68
C SER A 194 34.58 14.11 -12.45
N PHE A 195 33.72 15.13 -12.44
CA PHE A 195 33.97 16.43 -13.08
C PHE A 195 34.33 17.56 -12.10
N ALA A 196 34.46 17.27 -10.80
CA ALA A 196 34.77 18.25 -9.75
C ALA A 196 36.21 18.17 -9.25
N LEU A 197 37.14 17.62 -10.06
CA LEU A 197 38.61 17.62 -9.79
C LEU A 197 39.34 18.36 -10.89
#